data_a3fd5895b38a77b03058d655ba00bc03
#
_entry.id   a3fd5895b38a77b03058d655ba00bc03
#
_cell.length_a   1.000
_cell.length_b   1.000
_cell.length_c   1.000
_cell.angle_alpha   90.00
_cell.angle_beta   90.00
_cell.angle_gamma   90.00
#
_symmetry.space_group_name_H-M   'P 1'
#
loop_
_entity.id
_entity.type
_entity.pdbx_description
1 polymer ?
#
loop_
_entity_poly.entity_id
_entity_poly.type
_entity_poly.pdbx_seq_one_letter_code
_entity_poly.pdbx_strand_id
1 'polypeptide(L)'
;FASPVDAVVAAVEFQKNLRDRNSEVDPENQMHFRVGLNIGDVIVEGDNLYGDGVNVAARLEPLAEPGGICVSGKFHEEVRRKLDLGFVSSGPQEMKNIEEPVHTFMVEIGSSSKMLEALAVPTVAEASPTPQATSIPESPPTTDVKIPAIAVLPFTNMGGDPEQEYFADGITEDIITNLSLWRTFPVISRNSSFTFRGQSHNLKQVTQELGARYIVEGSVRKGGNRVRITAQLIDAEEDHHLWSEKWDRTLEDIFDVQDEVSEAIARRVAPSVTGHEQNRLVRKRPENLSAWEEYLQGLRSFHERQHTDHEDPGLSQARQHFERAVGMEPSHSDAHAYLGLCSMWELVQRITKDPEQTLDEIMAHGRKAESLNQENPLALMSIAAAYFFRGDHPTALDYAQRAVKFNPSYAFSFFWLSLAQLHSGDFQQGEESILKGIELSPADPNMNHFNATHYFALLGQGRYDEALVAIDKALRQHKAGLMLGFRAAVLGHLERGPEAKTALDRYLALRPNLKTRDDYRRIFVPNSALADPIIEGLVKAGWETDE
;
A
#
# COMPACT_ATOMS: atom_id res chain seq x y z
N PHE A 1 18.45 14.75 -7.85
CA PHE A 1 17.84 15.41 -6.69
C PHE A 1 17.19 16.73 -7.11
N ALA A 2 15.96 16.95 -6.68
CA ALA A 2 15.24 18.22 -6.93
C ALA A 2 15.73 19.34 -6.00
N SER A 3 16.32 18.97 -4.85
CA SER A 3 16.86 19.91 -3.86
C SER A 3 18.38 19.74 -3.72
N PRO A 4 19.16 20.83 -3.85
CA PRO A 4 20.59 20.78 -3.59
C PRO A 4 20.95 20.39 -2.16
N VAL A 5 20.06 20.73 -1.20
CA VAL A 5 20.21 20.36 0.21
C VAL A 5 20.12 18.85 0.37
N ASP A 6 19.10 18.22 -0.22
CA ASP A 6 18.92 16.76 -0.14
C ASP A 6 20.06 16.02 -0.85
N ALA A 7 20.55 16.58 -1.96
CA ALA A 7 21.66 16.00 -2.70
C ALA A 7 22.95 15.91 -1.86
N VAL A 8 23.31 16.98 -1.14
CA VAL A 8 24.53 16.97 -0.31
C VAL A 8 24.34 16.16 0.97
N VAL A 9 23.14 16.17 1.57
CA VAL A 9 22.84 15.34 2.75
C VAL A 9 22.96 13.86 2.39
N ALA A 10 22.32 13.42 1.30
CA ALA A 10 22.42 12.04 0.82
C ALA A 10 23.87 11.63 0.49
N ALA A 11 24.65 12.54 -0.13
CA ALA A 11 26.05 12.27 -0.44
C ALA A 11 26.91 12.12 0.82
N VAL A 12 26.68 12.95 1.85
CA VAL A 12 27.40 12.87 3.13
C VAL A 12 27.02 11.59 3.88
N GLU A 13 25.73 11.22 3.92
CA GLU A 13 25.28 9.97 4.52
C GLU A 13 25.84 8.74 3.81
N PHE A 14 25.84 8.75 2.48
CA PHE A 14 26.44 7.69 1.67
C PHE A 14 27.91 7.48 2.01
N GLN A 15 28.69 8.56 2.06
CA GLN A 15 30.10 8.46 2.38
C GLN A 15 30.38 8.03 3.83
N LYS A 16 29.56 8.46 4.79
CA LYS A 16 29.62 7.98 6.18
C LYS A 16 29.34 6.49 6.29
N ASN A 17 28.21 6.04 5.72
CA ASN A 17 27.82 4.62 5.75
C ASN A 17 28.87 3.72 5.08
N LEU A 18 29.51 4.21 4.02
CA LEU A 18 30.56 3.47 3.35
C LEU A 18 31.85 3.39 4.19
N ARG A 19 32.21 4.49 4.88
CA ARG A 19 33.33 4.53 5.81
C ARG A 19 33.12 3.57 6.98
N ASP A 20 31.92 3.53 7.55
CA ASP A 20 31.59 2.62 8.64
C ASP A 20 31.68 1.16 8.19
N ARG A 21 31.16 0.83 7.01
CA ARG A 21 31.31 -0.52 6.43
C ARG A 21 32.76 -0.88 6.12
N ASN A 22 33.53 0.05 5.60
CA ASN A 22 34.96 -0.17 5.31
C ASN A 22 35.79 -0.39 6.58
N SER A 23 35.36 0.08 7.76
CA SER A 23 36.06 -0.16 9.03
C SER A 23 36.16 -1.65 9.41
N GLU A 24 35.28 -2.49 8.88
CA GLU A 24 35.24 -3.94 9.09
C GLU A 24 35.88 -4.75 7.95
N VAL A 25 36.41 -4.07 6.91
CA VAL A 25 36.95 -4.68 5.69
C VAL A 25 38.47 -4.43 5.61
N ASP A 26 39.21 -5.45 5.21
CA ASP A 26 40.67 -5.33 4.98
C ASP A 26 40.98 -4.17 4.01
N PRO A 27 42.04 -3.38 4.25
CA PRO A 27 42.35 -2.17 3.47
C PRO A 27 42.46 -2.40 1.96
N GLU A 28 42.89 -3.59 1.54
CA GLU A 28 43.01 -3.97 0.12
C GLU A 28 41.64 -4.22 -0.58
N ASN A 29 40.60 -4.45 0.21
CA ASN A 29 39.23 -4.74 -0.27
C ASN A 29 38.25 -3.59 -0.02
N GLN A 30 38.67 -2.47 0.55
CA GLN A 30 37.83 -1.32 0.83
C GLN A 30 37.41 -0.61 -0.46
N MET A 31 36.15 -0.24 -0.54
CA MET A 31 35.59 0.53 -1.65
C MET A 31 35.55 2.02 -1.29
N HIS A 32 36.12 2.87 -2.16
CA HIS A 32 36.10 4.32 -1.99
C HIS A 32 35.43 4.96 -3.21
N PHE A 33 34.31 5.63 -3.01
CA PHE A 33 33.64 6.39 -4.06
C PHE A 33 33.97 7.87 -3.97
N ARG A 34 33.88 8.54 -5.11
CA ARG A 34 33.96 9.99 -5.22
C ARG A 34 32.60 10.52 -5.63
N VAL A 35 32.23 11.71 -5.17
CA VAL A 35 30.94 12.31 -5.50
C VAL A 35 31.16 13.73 -6.02
N GLY A 36 30.59 14.03 -7.19
CA GLY A 36 30.53 15.37 -7.78
C GLY A 36 29.11 15.91 -7.77
N LEU A 37 28.86 17.11 -7.21
CA LEU A 37 27.57 17.74 -7.16
C LEU A 37 27.56 19.09 -7.88
N ASN A 38 26.57 19.27 -8.76
CA ASN A 38 26.36 20.52 -9.48
C ASN A 38 24.87 20.86 -9.61
N ILE A 39 24.56 22.13 -9.85
CA ILE A 39 23.21 22.60 -10.23
C ILE A 39 23.25 23.05 -11.67
N GLY A 40 22.36 22.50 -12.47
CA GLY A 40 22.22 22.88 -13.89
C GLY A 40 21.06 22.13 -14.53
N ASP A 41 20.71 22.56 -15.74
CA ASP A 41 19.67 21.92 -16.53
C ASP A 41 20.12 20.52 -16.96
N VAL A 42 19.17 19.58 -16.88
CA VAL A 42 19.38 18.18 -17.25
C VAL A 42 18.36 17.81 -18.30
N ILE A 43 18.84 17.32 -19.45
CA ILE A 43 18.01 16.72 -20.50
C ILE A 43 18.05 15.22 -20.27
N VAL A 44 16.86 14.62 -20.18
CA VAL A 44 16.70 13.17 -20.02
C VAL A 44 16.25 12.59 -21.35
N GLU A 45 17.05 11.72 -21.95
CA GLU A 45 16.68 10.96 -23.15
C GLU A 45 16.88 9.46 -22.90
N GLY A 46 15.77 8.73 -22.72
CA GLY A 46 15.79 7.32 -22.30
C GLY A 46 16.52 7.17 -20.95
N ASP A 47 17.48 6.26 -20.86
CA ASP A 47 18.30 6.00 -19.66
C ASP A 47 19.49 6.96 -19.50
N ASN A 48 19.64 7.92 -20.39
CA ASN A 48 20.79 8.81 -20.40
C ASN A 48 20.43 10.22 -19.95
N LEU A 49 21.32 10.78 -19.11
CA LEU A 49 21.24 12.16 -18.64
C LEU A 49 22.23 13.00 -19.43
N TYR A 50 21.74 14.02 -20.11
CA TYR A 50 22.54 14.97 -20.88
C TYR A 50 22.35 16.39 -20.34
N GLY A 51 23.30 17.24 -20.66
CA GLY A 51 23.26 18.66 -20.35
C GLY A 51 24.54 19.14 -19.72
N ASP A 52 24.76 20.44 -19.77
CA ASP A 52 25.99 21.06 -19.22
C ASP A 52 26.07 20.84 -17.71
N GLY A 53 24.92 20.79 -17.02
CA GLY A 53 24.85 20.48 -15.59
C GLY A 53 25.40 19.11 -15.23
N VAL A 54 25.09 18.09 -16.03
CA VAL A 54 25.57 16.70 -15.87
C VAL A 54 27.06 16.62 -16.21
N ASN A 55 27.47 17.28 -17.29
CA ASN A 55 28.87 17.32 -17.71
C ASN A 55 29.78 17.97 -16.63
N VAL A 56 29.31 19.03 -15.98
CA VAL A 56 30.03 19.66 -14.87
C VAL A 56 30.12 18.69 -13.68
N ALA A 57 29.04 18.04 -13.27
CA ALA A 57 29.03 17.08 -12.17
C ALA A 57 30.02 15.92 -12.41
N ALA A 58 30.02 15.36 -13.62
CA ALA A 58 30.94 14.30 -14.03
C ALA A 58 32.43 14.73 -14.03
N ARG A 59 32.71 16.04 -14.12
CA ARG A 59 34.07 16.60 -14.03
C ARG A 59 34.47 16.96 -12.59
N LEU A 60 33.51 17.19 -11.71
CA LEU A 60 33.71 17.41 -10.29
C LEU A 60 34.07 16.13 -9.53
N GLU A 61 33.47 14.99 -9.95
CA GLU A 61 33.71 13.68 -9.32
C GLU A 61 35.22 13.34 -9.23
N PRO A 62 36.02 13.39 -10.31
CA PRO A 62 37.45 13.07 -10.25
C PRO A 62 38.29 14.05 -9.40
N LEU A 63 37.79 15.26 -9.13
CA LEU A 63 38.45 16.24 -8.29
C LEU A 63 38.28 15.96 -6.80
N ALA A 64 37.28 15.17 -6.43
CA ALA A 64 37.10 14.71 -5.06
C ALA A 64 38.19 13.69 -4.69
N GLU A 65 38.63 13.70 -3.43
CA GLU A 65 39.46 12.62 -2.89
C GLU A 65 38.61 11.30 -2.76
N PRO A 66 39.28 10.12 -2.74
CA PRO A 66 38.58 8.88 -2.45
C PRO A 66 37.78 8.94 -1.12
N GLY A 67 36.49 8.72 -1.16
CA GLY A 67 35.59 8.91 -0.02
C GLY A 67 35.16 10.38 0.21
N GLY A 68 35.47 11.29 -0.72
CA GLY A 68 35.14 12.71 -0.64
C GLY A 68 33.98 13.16 -1.53
N ILE A 69 33.61 14.43 -1.36
CA ILE A 69 32.53 15.09 -2.13
C ILE A 69 33.08 16.44 -2.64
N CYS A 70 32.98 16.67 -3.96
CA CYS A 70 33.30 17.93 -4.61
C CYS A 70 32.03 18.58 -5.15
N VAL A 71 31.84 19.88 -4.90
CA VAL A 71 30.66 20.64 -5.34
C VAL A 71 31.05 21.86 -6.16
N SER A 72 30.21 22.28 -7.10
CA SER A 72 30.37 23.53 -7.84
C SER A 72 30.10 24.76 -6.98
N GLY A 73 30.64 25.92 -7.37
CA GLY A 73 30.36 27.18 -6.70
C GLY A 73 28.87 27.54 -6.66
N LYS A 74 28.14 27.29 -7.75
CA LYS A 74 26.66 27.46 -7.80
C LYS A 74 25.99 26.59 -6.76
N PHE A 75 26.38 25.33 -6.65
CA PHE A 75 25.87 24.40 -5.66
C PHE A 75 26.19 24.85 -4.23
N HIS A 76 27.44 25.21 -3.96
CA HIS A 76 27.86 25.71 -2.67
C HIS A 76 27.06 26.95 -2.22
N GLU A 77 26.79 27.90 -3.10
CA GLU A 77 26.01 29.11 -2.77
C GLU A 77 24.59 28.79 -2.33
N GLU A 78 23.96 27.75 -2.90
CA GLU A 78 22.60 27.32 -2.56
C GLU A 78 22.52 26.60 -1.22
N VAL A 79 23.57 25.90 -0.79
CA VAL A 79 23.52 25.05 0.42
C VAL A 79 24.19 25.66 1.64
N ARG A 80 25.20 26.54 1.48
CA ARG A 80 26.05 27.08 2.56
C ARG A 80 25.31 27.82 3.68
N ARG A 81 24.09 28.33 3.39
CA ARG A 81 23.27 29.04 4.37
C ARG A 81 22.15 28.16 4.95
N LYS A 82 21.96 26.98 4.39
CA LYS A 82 20.86 26.06 4.74
C LYS A 82 21.35 24.89 5.58
N LEU A 83 22.66 24.62 5.55
CA LEU A 83 23.28 23.48 6.25
C LEU A 83 24.55 23.95 7.00
N ASP A 84 24.79 23.39 8.16
CA ASP A 84 26.00 23.58 8.95
C ASP A 84 27.05 22.54 8.51
N LEU A 85 27.53 22.67 7.26
CA LEU A 85 28.59 21.86 6.66
C LEU A 85 29.83 22.71 6.40
N GLY A 86 31.00 22.17 6.69
CA GLY A 86 32.27 22.78 6.31
C GLY A 86 32.50 22.62 4.80
N PHE A 87 32.97 23.71 4.17
CA PHE A 87 33.37 23.73 2.76
C PHE A 87 34.75 24.35 2.61
N VAL A 88 35.66 23.62 1.96
CA VAL A 88 37.00 24.10 1.65
C VAL A 88 37.08 24.45 0.17
N SER A 89 37.38 25.70 -0.15
CA SER A 89 37.54 26.15 -1.54
C SER A 89 38.80 25.54 -2.17
N SER A 90 38.62 24.93 -3.36
CA SER A 90 39.73 24.44 -4.21
C SER A 90 40.04 25.39 -5.37
N GLY A 91 39.35 26.54 -5.40
CA GLY A 91 39.53 27.56 -6.43
C GLY A 91 38.84 27.22 -7.77
N PRO A 92 39.05 28.08 -8.78
CA PRO A 92 38.53 27.85 -10.13
C PRO A 92 39.33 26.73 -10.81
N GLN A 93 38.57 25.77 -11.42
CA GLN A 93 39.14 24.65 -12.15
C GLN A 93 38.75 24.73 -13.62
N GLU A 94 39.72 24.63 -14.52
CA GLU A 94 39.45 24.47 -15.95
C GLU A 94 39.00 23.05 -16.25
N MET A 95 37.86 22.90 -16.92
CA MET A 95 37.28 21.61 -17.23
C MET A 95 37.16 21.42 -18.76
N LYS A 96 37.49 20.23 -19.24
CA LYS A 96 37.45 19.93 -20.68
C LYS A 96 36.02 20.15 -21.24
N ASN A 97 35.91 20.97 -22.30
CA ASN A 97 34.66 21.35 -22.98
C ASN A 97 33.69 22.20 -22.09
N ILE A 98 34.20 22.94 -21.13
CA ILE A 98 33.44 23.94 -20.37
C ILE A 98 34.19 25.26 -20.57
N GLU A 99 33.48 26.28 -21.12
CA GLU A 99 34.14 27.53 -21.56
C GLU A 99 34.66 28.38 -20.40
N GLU A 100 33.98 28.36 -19.26
CA GLU A 100 34.36 29.14 -18.09
C GLU A 100 34.90 28.26 -16.96
N PRO A 101 35.96 28.66 -16.25
CA PRO A 101 36.44 27.93 -15.10
C PRO A 101 35.40 27.81 -14.01
N VAL A 102 35.16 26.60 -13.51
CA VAL A 102 34.19 26.33 -12.46
C VAL A 102 34.85 26.43 -11.10
N HIS A 103 34.34 27.32 -10.23
CA HIS A 103 34.76 27.36 -8.84
C HIS A 103 34.33 26.09 -8.11
N THR A 104 35.24 25.46 -7.36
CA THR A 104 34.97 24.16 -6.72
C THR A 104 35.23 24.21 -5.22
N PHE A 105 34.46 23.40 -4.48
CA PHE A 105 34.57 23.28 -3.02
C PHE A 105 34.52 21.80 -2.62
N MET A 106 35.38 21.43 -1.65
CA MET A 106 35.34 20.11 -1.01
C MET A 106 34.45 20.19 0.23
N VAL A 107 33.58 19.17 0.43
CA VAL A 107 32.73 19.07 1.62
C VAL A 107 33.50 18.36 2.74
N GLU A 108 33.58 18.98 3.92
CA GLU A 108 34.20 18.39 5.11
C GLU A 108 33.24 17.37 5.75
N ILE A 109 33.53 16.07 5.57
CA ILE A 109 32.74 14.97 6.13
C ILE A 109 33.31 14.65 7.52
N GLY A 110 32.84 15.30 8.58
CA GLY A 110 33.29 14.96 9.95
C GLY A 110 33.34 16.08 10.97
N SER A 111 33.07 17.32 10.60
CA SER A 111 33.23 18.47 11.51
C SER A 111 31.91 18.97 12.15
N SER A 112 30.76 18.34 11.95
CA SER A 112 29.49 18.79 12.55
C SER A 112 28.86 17.74 13.45
N SER A 113 29.22 17.78 14.74
CA SER A 113 28.52 17.05 15.81
C SER A 113 27.08 17.53 16.03
N LYS A 114 26.64 18.65 15.47
CA LYS A 114 25.31 19.25 15.62
C LYS A 114 24.26 18.80 14.58
N MET A 115 24.69 18.22 13.46
CA MET A 115 23.76 17.79 12.41
C MET A 115 23.07 16.45 12.75
N LEU A 116 23.69 15.62 13.61
CA LEU A 116 23.16 14.31 14.03
C LEU A 116 22.17 14.41 15.22
N GLU A 117 22.19 15.50 15.99
CA GLU A 117 21.22 15.72 17.08
C GLU A 117 19.80 16.09 16.57
N ALA A 118 19.68 16.53 15.33
CA ALA A 118 18.39 16.86 14.72
C ALA A 118 17.66 15.66 14.08
N LEU A 119 18.34 14.50 13.92
CA LEU A 119 17.79 13.31 13.25
C LEU A 119 17.97 12.00 14.06
N ALA A 120 18.49 12.04 15.29
CA ALA A 120 18.68 10.84 16.10
C ALA A 120 17.44 10.54 16.95
N VAL A 121 16.82 9.42 16.66
CA VAL A 121 15.90 8.72 17.57
C VAL A 121 16.69 8.25 18.80
N PRO A 122 16.27 8.51 20.04
CA PRO A 122 17.05 8.19 21.23
C PRO A 122 17.08 6.69 21.51
N THR A 123 18.27 6.12 21.53
CA THR A 123 18.54 4.80 22.07
C THR A 123 18.61 4.86 23.61
N VAL A 124 17.85 4.00 24.25
CA VAL A 124 17.73 3.88 25.71
C VAL A 124 19.03 3.43 26.35
N ALA A 125 19.49 4.12 27.39
CA ALA A 125 20.46 3.62 28.37
C ALA A 125 20.08 4.08 29.78
N GLU A 126 20.17 3.14 30.68
CA GLU A 126 19.72 2.97 32.07
C GLU A 126 19.88 4.12 33.07
N ALA A 127 18.80 4.24 33.84
CA ALA A 127 18.59 4.40 35.31
C ALA A 127 19.32 5.43 36.18
N SER A 128 18.48 6.33 36.66
CA SER A 128 18.18 6.82 38.04
C SER A 128 19.01 7.96 38.65
N PRO A 129 18.50 8.75 39.61
CA PRO A 129 17.10 8.95 40.07
C PRO A 129 16.58 10.43 40.06
N THR A 130 15.29 10.56 40.24
CA THR A 130 14.45 11.76 40.35
C THR A 130 14.97 12.86 41.29
N PRO A 131 14.73 14.18 40.98
CA PRO A 131 13.65 14.87 41.68
C PRO A 131 12.83 15.89 40.87
N GLN A 132 11.55 15.95 41.23
CA GLN A 132 10.59 17.06 41.21
C GLN A 132 10.26 17.82 39.93
N ALA A 133 8.95 17.81 39.69
CA ALA A 133 8.17 18.48 38.68
C ALA A 133 8.34 20.01 38.65
N THR A 134 8.65 20.52 37.44
CA THR A 134 8.28 21.88 37.03
C THR A 134 7.67 21.80 35.63
N SER A 135 6.53 22.43 35.49
CA SER A 135 5.70 22.49 34.29
C SER A 135 6.48 22.88 33.02
N ILE A 136 6.51 22.00 32.03
CA ILE A 136 7.05 22.25 30.69
C ILE A 136 5.91 22.84 29.85
N PRO A 137 6.14 23.93 29.08
CA PRO A 137 5.15 24.43 28.13
C PRO A 137 4.99 23.40 27.00
N GLU A 138 3.74 23.18 26.61
CA GLU A 138 3.37 22.35 25.45
C GLU A 138 4.17 22.75 24.20
N SER A 139 4.90 21.79 23.67
CA SER A 139 5.53 21.92 22.34
C SER A 139 4.41 22.02 21.27
N PRO A 140 4.58 22.87 20.25
CA PRO A 140 3.60 22.94 19.17
C PRO A 140 3.51 21.57 18.47
N PRO A 141 2.32 21.17 17.98
CA PRO A 141 2.13 19.89 17.32
C PRO A 141 3.06 19.79 16.13
N THR A 142 3.86 18.73 16.08
CA THR A 142 4.56 18.31 14.86
C THR A 142 3.49 18.01 13.81
N THR A 143 3.33 18.89 12.84
CA THR A 143 2.57 18.62 11.63
C THR A 143 3.33 17.55 10.87
N ASP A 144 2.93 16.28 11.02
CA ASP A 144 3.23 15.24 10.05
C ASP A 144 2.72 15.75 8.70
N VAL A 145 3.62 16.08 7.81
CA VAL A 145 3.29 16.43 6.42
C VAL A 145 2.84 15.13 5.77
N LYS A 146 1.53 14.80 5.88
CA LYS A 146 0.95 13.66 5.17
C LYS A 146 1.17 13.88 3.68
N ILE A 147 1.83 12.93 3.04
CA ILE A 147 1.96 12.91 1.58
C ILE A 147 0.54 12.76 1.01
N PRO A 148 0.09 13.69 0.13
CA PRO A 148 -1.26 13.66 -0.40
C PRO A 148 -1.54 12.37 -1.19
N ALA A 149 -2.70 11.76 -0.96
CA ALA A 149 -3.12 10.58 -1.68
C ALA A 149 -3.66 10.92 -3.08
N ILE A 150 -3.57 9.94 -3.99
CA ILE A 150 -4.16 9.97 -5.34
C ILE A 150 -5.36 9.04 -5.38
N ALA A 151 -6.48 9.49 -5.95
CA ALA A 151 -7.59 8.64 -6.35
C ALA A 151 -7.74 8.63 -7.87
N VAL A 152 -7.88 7.45 -8.45
CA VAL A 152 -8.22 7.29 -9.88
C VAL A 152 -9.69 6.90 -9.95
N LEU A 153 -10.52 7.80 -10.47
CA LEU A 153 -11.95 7.52 -10.65
C LEU A 153 -12.18 6.61 -11.87
N PRO A 154 -13.28 5.83 -11.89
CA PRO A 154 -13.61 4.98 -13.01
C PRO A 154 -13.67 5.77 -14.32
N PHE A 155 -12.91 5.34 -15.31
CA PHE A 155 -12.90 5.97 -16.63
C PHE A 155 -14.24 5.73 -17.33
N THR A 156 -14.76 6.79 -17.96
CA THR A 156 -16.05 6.72 -18.66
C THR A 156 -15.90 5.97 -19.98
N ASN A 157 -16.75 4.98 -20.22
CA ASN A 157 -16.86 4.34 -21.53
C ASN A 157 -17.56 5.27 -22.54
N MET A 158 -16.80 5.81 -23.47
CA MET A 158 -17.29 6.68 -24.56
C MET A 158 -17.56 5.93 -25.86
N GLY A 159 -17.50 4.59 -25.83
CA GLY A 159 -17.76 3.73 -26.99
C GLY A 159 -19.22 3.61 -27.38
N GLY A 160 -20.14 3.91 -26.47
CA GLY A 160 -21.59 3.81 -26.66
C GLY A 160 -22.13 2.37 -26.51
N ASP A 161 -21.28 1.38 -26.31
CA ASP A 161 -21.63 -0.02 -26.08
C ASP A 161 -21.49 -0.35 -24.58
N PRO A 162 -22.60 -0.56 -23.85
CA PRO A 162 -22.54 -0.90 -22.44
C PRO A 162 -21.80 -2.20 -22.12
N GLU A 163 -21.75 -3.13 -23.10
CA GLU A 163 -21.03 -4.39 -22.92
C GLU A 163 -19.49 -4.19 -22.87
N GLN A 164 -18.99 -3.00 -23.24
CA GLN A 164 -17.57 -2.65 -23.15
C GLN A 164 -17.20 -1.87 -21.88
N GLU A 165 -18.12 -1.74 -20.92
CA GLU A 165 -17.83 -1.06 -19.64
C GLU A 165 -16.68 -1.74 -18.88
N TYR A 166 -16.63 -3.09 -18.92
CA TYR A 166 -15.54 -3.86 -18.30
C TYR A 166 -14.15 -3.46 -18.79
N PHE A 167 -14.06 -3.00 -20.03
CA PHE A 167 -12.80 -2.60 -20.62
C PHE A 167 -12.30 -1.26 -20.04
N ALA A 168 -13.20 -0.28 -19.88
CA ALA A 168 -12.87 0.99 -19.22
C ALA A 168 -12.51 0.79 -17.74
N ASP A 169 -13.23 -0.09 -17.06
CA ASP A 169 -12.96 -0.49 -15.68
C ASP A 169 -11.59 -1.14 -15.54
N GLY A 170 -11.26 -2.07 -16.43
CA GLY A 170 -9.97 -2.77 -16.43
C GLY A 170 -8.80 -1.82 -16.64
N ILE A 171 -8.92 -0.88 -17.61
CA ILE A 171 -7.91 0.17 -17.81
C ILE A 171 -7.73 1.00 -16.53
N THR A 172 -8.82 1.39 -15.87
CA THR A 172 -8.76 2.14 -14.62
C THR A 172 -8.05 1.35 -13.52
N GLU A 173 -8.38 0.05 -13.38
CA GLU A 173 -7.78 -0.82 -12.38
C GLU A 173 -6.28 -1.05 -12.63
N ASP A 174 -5.87 -1.22 -13.89
CA ASP A 174 -4.47 -1.35 -14.25
C ASP A 174 -3.69 -0.06 -13.95
N ILE A 175 -4.28 1.12 -14.19
CA ILE A 175 -3.66 2.41 -13.82
C ILE A 175 -3.52 2.51 -12.28
N ILE A 176 -4.56 2.16 -11.52
CA ILE A 176 -4.49 2.14 -10.03
C ILE A 176 -3.37 1.19 -9.57
N THR A 177 -3.31 0.01 -10.14
CA THR A 177 -2.30 -1.01 -9.80
C THR A 177 -0.90 -0.51 -10.12
N ASN A 178 -0.68 0.03 -11.32
CA ASN A 178 0.61 0.56 -11.72
C ASN A 178 1.03 1.74 -10.84
N LEU A 179 0.12 2.67 -10.53
CA LEU A 179 0.41 3.77 -9.61
C LEU A 179 0.71 3.29 -8.18
N SER A 180 0.06 2.23 -7.73
CA SER A 180 0.29 1.66 -6.39
C SER A 180 1.68 1.05 -6.22
N LEU A 181 2.37 0.72 -7.31
CA LEU A 181 3.74 0.25 -7.29
C LEU A 181 4.75 1.40 -7.01
N TRP A 182 4.34 2.64 -7.27
CA TRP A 182 5.13 3.83 -6.92
C TRP A 182 4.99 4.12 -5.43
N ARG A 183 5.99 3.74 -4.64
CA ARG A 183 5.94 3.80 -3.17
C ARG A 183 6.03 5.21 -2.58
N THR A 184 6.07 6.23 -3.40
CA THR A 184 6.29 7.64 -3.03
C THR A 184 5.03 8.36 -2.58
N PHE A 185 3.85 7.82 -2.88
CA PHE A 185 2.56 8.40 -2.51
C PHE A 185 1.51 7.30 -2.30
N PRO A 186 0.55 7.49 -1.40
CA PRO A 186 -0.56 6.56 -1.23
C PRO A 186 -1.54 6.68 -2.40
N VAL A 187 -2.02 5.54 -2.90
CA VAL A 187 -3.06 5.44 -3.93
C VAL A 187 -4.31 4.87 -3.29
N ILE A 188 -5.43 5.57 -3.45
CA ILE A 188 -6.73 5.11 -2.95
C ILE A 188 -7.14 3.85 -3.71
N SER A 189 -7.62 2.86 -2.97
CA SER A 189 -7.96 1.57 -3.53
C SER A 189 -9.08 1.68 -4.58
N ARG A 190 -9.07 0.76 -5.55
CA ARG A 190 -10.11 0.60 -6.55
C ARG A 190 -11.51 0.55 -5.91
N ASN A 191 -11.67 -0.23 -4.85
CA ASN A 191 -12.96 -0.42 -4.21
C ASN A 191 -13.61 0.89 -3.76
N SER A 192 -12.84 1.80 -3.17
CA SER A 192 -13.33 3.12 -2.78
C SER A 192 -13.52 4.04 -3.97
N SER A 193 -12.60 4.05 -4.93
CA SER A 193 -12.71 4.90 -6.13
C SER A 193 -13.95 4.56 -6.95
N PHE A 194 -14.30 3.28 -7.06
CA PHE A 194 -15.40 2.82 -7.88
C PHE A 194 -16.79 3.04 -7.27
N THR A 195 -16.89 3.47 -6.01
CA THR A 195 -18.17 3.92 -5.44
C THR A 195 -18.71 5.17 -6.15
N PHE A 196 -17.85 5.89 -6.84
CA PHE A 196 -18.18 7.09 -7.61
C PHE A 196 -18.54 6.81 -9.08
N ARG A 197 -18.71 5.56 -9.48
CA ARG A 197 -19.08 5.22 -10.86
C ARG A 197 -20.41 5.84 -11.30
N GLY A 198 -20.42 6.44 -12.49
CA GLY A 198 -21.65 6.89 -13.17
C GLY A 198 -22.35 8.08 -12.52
N GLN A 199 -21.78 8.70 -11.53
CA GLN A 199 -22.34 9.87 -10.89
C GLN A 199 -21.62 11.13 -11.39
N SER A 200 -22.34 12.24 -11.50
CA SER A 200 -21.74 13.58 -11.69
C SER A 200 -21.23 14.04 -10.32
N HIS A 201 -19.91 14.06 -10.13
CA HIS A 201 -19.33 14.35 -8.83
C HIS A 201 -18.85 15.79 -8.72
N ASN A 202 -19.06 16.38 -7.53
CA ASN A 202 -18.28 17.52 -7.10
C ASN A 202 -16.94 17.00 -6.58
N LEU A 203 -15.83 17.39 -7.20
CA LEU A 203 -14.47 16.97 -6.83
C LEU A 203 -14.18 17.18 -5.34
N LYS A 204 -14.71 18.25 -4.73
CA LYS A 204 -14.58 18.50 -3.28
C LYS A 204 -15.24 17.41 -2.43
N GLN A 205 -16.37 16.88 -2.89
CA GLN A 205 -17.01 15.75 -2.20
C GLN A 205 -16.15 14.49 -2.31
N VAL A 206 -15.65 14.18 -3.51
CA VAL A 206 -14.74 13.04 -3.73
C VAL A 206 -13.52 13.14 -2.83
N THR A 207 -12.89 14.33 -2.75
CA THR A 207 -11.73 14.57 -1.89
C THR A 207 -12.05 14.33 -0.41
N GLN A 208 -13.20 14.80 0.07
CA GLN A 208 -13.61 14.61 1.46
C GLN A 208 -13.90 13.14 1.80
N GLU A 209 -14.56 12.42 0.89
CA GLU A 209 -14.93 11.03 1.11
C GLU A 209 -13.74 10.07 0.97
N LEU A 210 -12.83 10.32 0.01
CA LEU A 210 -11.67 9.48 -0.26
C LEU A 210 -10.40 9.91 0.48
N GLY A 211 -10.35 11.12 1.02
CA GLY A 211 -9.13 11.66 1.63
C GLY A 211 -7.98 11.87 0.62
N ALA A 212 -8.31 11.98 -0.68
CA ALA A 212 -7.34 12.16 -1.75
C ALA A 212 -7.30 13.61 -2.22
N ARG A 213 -6.12 14.20 -2.31
CA ARG A 213 -5.94 15.54 -2.88
C ARG A 213 -5.93 15.51 -4.42
N TYR A 214 -5.25 14.52 -4.98
CA TYR A 214 -5.11 14.40 -6.43
C TYR A 214 -6.14 13.42 -6.98
N ILE A 215 -6.90 13.87 -7.98
CA ILE A 215 -7.92 13.07 -8.64
C ILE A 215 -7.52 12.86 -10.10
N VAL A 216 -7.53 11.59 -10.52
CA VAL A 216 -7.38 11.21 -11.93
C VAL A 216 -8.75 10.86 -12.48
N GLU A 217 -9.14 11.53 -13.55
CA GLU A 217 -10.34 11.21 -14.31
C GLU A 217 -9.99 10.88 -15.76
N GLY A 218 -10.85 10.14 -16.42
CA GLY A 218 -10.60 9.82 -17.82
C GLY A 218 -11.77 9.22 -18.56
N SER A 219 -11.52 8.93 -19.82
CA SER A 219 -12.46 8.21 -20.68
C SER A 219 -11.74 7.26 -21.61
N VAL A 220 -12.43 6.17 -21.94
CA VAL A 220 -11.96 5.15 -22.86
C VAL A 220 -12.97 5.00 -23.98
N ARG A 221 -12.50 4.90 -25.24
CA ARG A 221 -13.29 4.54 -26.40
C ARG A 221 -12.59 3.45 -27.17
N LYS A 222 -13.18 2.27 -27.22
CA LYS A 222 -12.74 1.15 -28.05
C LYS A 222 -13.58 1.13 -29.33
N GLY A 223 -12.95 0.98 -30.48
CA GLY A 223 -13.59 0.87 -31.79
C GLY A 223 -12.82 -0.08 -32.69
N GLY A 224 -13.25 -1.34 -32.79
CA GLY A 224 -12.50 -2.40 -33.47
C GLY A 224 -11.13 -2.61 -32.82
N ASN A 225 -10.06 -2.47 -33.60
CA ASN A 225 -8.68 -2.61 -33.13
C ASN A 225 -8.05 -1.27 -32.65
N ARG A 226 -8.84 -0.21 -32.47
CA ARG A 226 -8.34 1.08 -31.99
C ARG A 226 -8.91 1.42 -30.63
N VAL A 227 -8.04 1.97 -29.79
CA VAL A 227 -8.41 2.46 -28.45
C VAL A 227 -7.95 3.91 -28.32
N ARG A 228 -8.87 4.74 -27.85
CA ARG A 228 -8.58 6.12 -27.46
C ARG A 228 -8.78 6.24 -25.98
N ILE A 229 -7.74 6.68 -25.28
CA ILE A 229 -7.77 6.99 -23.85
C ILE A 229 -7.52 8.47 -23.69
N THR A 230 -8.32 9.12 -22.83
CA THR A 230 -8.06 10.48 -22.35
C THR A 230 -7.94 10.40 -20.85
N ALA A 231 -6.90 10.99 -20.26
CA ALA A 231 -6.75 11.11 -18.82
C ALA A 231 -6.40 12.53 -18.44
N GLN A 232 -6.83 12.94 -17.26
CA GLN A 232 -6.52 14.23 -16.65
C GLN A 232 -6.24 14.08 -15.17
N LEU A 233 -5.31 14.87 -14.66
CA LEU A 233 -4.94 14.96 -13.25
C LEU A 233 -5.37 16.32 -12.72
N ILE A 234 -6.09 16.32 -11.62
CA ILE A 234 -6.68 17.50 -11.01
C ILE A 234 -6.18 17.59 -9.57
N ASP A 235 -5.71 18.76 -9.15
CA ASP A 235 -5.60 19.12 -7.75
C ASP A 235 -6.97 19.56 -7.27
N ALA A 236 -7.66 18.71 -6.53
CA ALA A 236 -9.03 18.94 -6.11
C ALA A 236 -9.15 19.93 -4.94
N GLU A 237 -8.05 20.26 -4.26
CA GLU A 237 -8.00 21.30 -3.24
C GLU A 237 -7.97 22.69 -3.87
N GLU A 238 -7.21 22.85 -4.96
CA GLU A 238 -7.08 24.09 -5.71
C GLU A 238 -8.08 24.21 -6.89
N ASP A 239 -8.82 23.14 -7.19
CA ASP A 239 -9.74 23.02 -8.34
C ASP A 239 -9.02 23.35 -9.67
N HIS A 240 -7.79 22.81 -9.80
CA HIS A 240 -6.91 23.12 -10.91
C HIS A 240 -6.47 21.87 -11.67
N HIS A 241 -6.62 21.88 -13.00
CA HIS A 241 -6.12 20.83 -13.87
C HIS A 241 -4.59 20.94 -13.99
N LEU A 242 -3.88 19.96 -13.41
CA LEU A 242 -2.43 19.90 -13.48
C LEU A 242 -1.94 19.36 -14.81
N TRP A 243 -2.72 18.47 -15.42
CA TRP A 243 -2.35 17.80 -16.64
C TRP A 243 -3.56 17.18 -17.32
N SER A 244 -3.54 17.11 -18.66
CA SER A 244 -4.47 16.36 -19.48
C SER A 244 -3.77 15.89 -20.74
N GLU A 245 -3.97 14.62 -21.11
CA GLU A 245 -3.38 14.02 -22.31
C GLU A 245 -4.33 13.02 -22.95
N LYS A 246 -4.07 12.74 -24.24
CA LYS A 246 -4.89 11.86 -25.04
C LYS A 246 -4.02 10.93 -25.87
N TRP A 247 -4.29 9.64 -25.76
CA TRP A 247 -3.65 8.58 -26.54
C TRP A 247 -4.63 7.99 -27.56
N ASP A 248 -4.16 7.74 -28.77
CA ASP A 248 -4.90 7.08 -29.85
C ASP A 248 -3.97 6.01 -30.41
N ARG A 249 -4.21 4.74 -30.04
CA ARG A 249 -3.33 3.59 -30.29
C ARG A 249 -4.11 2.40 -30.84
N THR A 250 -3.39 1.36 -31.23
CA THR A 250 -4.01 0.05 -31.50
C THR A 250 -4.25 -0.70 -30.18
N LEU A 251 -5.14 -1.69 -30.20
CA LEU A 251 -5.41 -2.50 -29.01
C LEU A 251 -4.16 -3.29 -28.57
N GLU A 252 -3.26 -3.59 -29.51
CA GLU A 252 -2.00 -4.28 -29.25
C GLU A 252 -1.05 -3.44 -28.38
N ASP A 253 -1.15 -2.10 -28.49
CA ASP A 253 -0.30 -1.16 -27.75
C ASP A 253 -0.93 -0.74 -26.40
N ILE A 254 -2.02 -1.39 -25.97
CA ILE A 254 -2.81 -0.92 -24.80
C ILE A 254 -1.99 -0.90 -23.51
N PHE A 255 -1.12 -1.86 -23.31
CA PHE A 255 -0.27 -1.94 -22.12
C PHE A 255 0.79 -0.83 -22.10
N ASP A 256 1.34 -0.45 -23.26
CA ASP A 256 2.25 0.69 -23.35
C ASP A 256 1.54 2.00 -22.97
N VAL A 257 0.28 2.16 -23.39
CA VAL A 257 -0.53 3.32 -23.01
C VAL A 257 -0.81 3.35 -21.51
N GLN A 258 -1.12 2.22 -20.88
CA GLN A 258 -1.34 2.16 -19.43
C GLN A 258 -0.09 2.56 -18.66
N ASP A 259 1.08 2.10 -19.09
CA ASP A 259 2.36 2.47 -18.51
C ASP A 259 2.64 3.97 -18.71
N GLU A 260 2.45 4.51 -19.95
CA GLU A 260 2.61 5.93 -20.27
C GLU A 260 1.70 6.82 -19.39
N VAL A 261 0.43 6.45 -19.22
CA VAL A 261 -0.53 7.18 -18.38
C VAL A 261 -0.07 7.20 -16.92
N SER A 262 0.27 6.03 -16.39
CA SER A 262 0.68 5.90 -14.98
C SER A 262 1.96 6.66 -14.70
N GLU A 263 2.94 6.61 -15.61
CA GLU A 263 4.19 7.36 -15.50
C GLU A 263 3.96 8.88 -15.59
N ALA A 264 3.12 9.34 -16.52
CA ALA A 264 2.79 10.75 -16.66
C ALA A 264 2.14 11.32 -15.39
N ILE A 265 1.26 10.55 -14.75
CA ILE A 265 0.63 10.91 -13.47
C ILE A 265 1.69 10.96 -12.35
N ALA A 266 2.46 9.89 -12.19
CA ALA A 266 3.47 9.78 -11.13
C ALA A 266 4.50 10.90 -11.18
N ARG A 267 5.00 11.25 -12.37
CA ARG A 267 5.94 12.38 -12.55
C ARG A 267 5.36 13.74 -12.17
N ARG A 268 4.03 13.92 -12.26
CA ARG A 268 3.37 15.18 -11.90
C ARG A 268 3.12 15.31 -10.41
N VAL A 269 2.77 14.20 -9.76
CA VAL A 269 2.45 14.19 -8.32
C VAL A 269 3.73 14.13 -7.47
N ALA A 270 4.74 13.40 -7.92
CA ALA A 270 6.02 13.29 -7.22
C ALA A 270 7.20 13.58 -8.16
N PRO A 271 7.47 14.88 -8.46
CA PRO A 271 8.54 15.27 -9.40
C PRO A 271 9.94 14.78 -9.00
N SER A 272 10.13 14.39 -7.73
CA SER A 272 11.42 13.91 -7.18
C SER A 272 11.67 12.41 -7.40
N VAL A 273 10.74 11.68 -8.03
CA VAL A 273 10.90 10.24 -8.29
C VAL A 273 11.87 10.03 -9.44
N THR A 274 13.10 9.72 -9.10
CA THR A 274 14.17 9.43 -10.06
C THR A 274 14.02 8.06 -10.71
N GLY A 275 14.47 7.93 -11.97
CA GLY A 275 14.31 6.77 -12.85
C GLY A 275 14.82 5.40 -12.35
N HIS A 276 15.38 5.32 -11.12
CA HIS A 276 15.78 4.04 -10.52
C HIS A 276 14.61 3.17 -10.07
N GLU A 277 13.44 3.76 -9.78
CA GLU A 277 12.22 2.99 -9.49
C GLU A 277 11.50 2.51 -10.76
N GLN A 278 11.68 3.19 -11.90
CA GLN A 278 11.07 2.83 -13.18
C GLN A 278 11.43 1.41 -13.64
N ASN A 279 12.70 1.01 -13.50
CA ASN A 279 13.18 -0.33 -13.91
C ASN A 279 12.67 -1.48 -13.01
N ARG A 280 12.07 -1.19 -11.86
CA ARG A 280 11.49 -2.20 -10.95
C ARG A 280 10.03 -2.53 -11.27
N LEU A 281 9.36 -1.68 -12.06
CA LEU A 281 7.91 -1.69 -12.24
C LEU A 281 7.44 -2.47 -13.47
N VAL A 282 8.29 -3.26 -14.11
CA VAL A 282 7.88 -4.08 -15.25
C VAL A 282 6.99 -5.21 -14.75
N ARG A 283 5.67 -4.92 -14.64
CA ARG A 283 4.65 -5.96 -14.54
C ARG A 283 4.79 -6.90 -15.72
N LYS A 284 4.81 -8.21 -15.47
CA LYS A 284 4.81 -9.18 -16.57
C LYS A 284 3.50 -8.99 -17.33
N ARG A 285 3.60 -8.43 -18.54
CA ARG A 285 2.45 -8.13 -19.40
C ARG A 285 1.78 -9.42 -19.85
N PRO A 286 0.44 -9.46 -19.97
CA PRO A 286 -0.25 -10.55 -20.63
C PRO A 286 0.23 -10.68 -22.10
N GLU A 287 0.51 -11.88 -22.54
CA GLU A 287 0.97 -12.15 -23.90
C GLU A 287 -0.22 -12.36 -24.85
N ASN A 288 -1.41 -12.66 -24.29
CA ASN A 288 -2.62 -12.98 -25.03
C ASN A 288 -3.76 -11.99 -24.70
N LEU A 289 -4.12 -11.13 -25.64
CA LEU A 289 -5.18 -10.13 -25.48
C LEU A 289 -6.55 -10.76 -25.15
N SER A 290 -6.88 -11.93 -25.73
CA SER A 290 -8.13 -12.61 -25.43
C SER A 290 -8.15 -13.15 -23.99
N ALA A 291 -7.02 -13.65 -23.48
CA ALA A 291 -6.88 -14.05 -22.08
C ALA A 291 -7.03 -12.82 -21.15
N TRP A 292 -6.46 -11.69 -21.54
CA TRP A 292 -6.59 -10.44 -20.79
C TRP A 292 -8.03 -9.92 -20.81
N GLU A 293 -8.76 -9.98 -21.93
CA GLU A 293 -10.18 -9.61 -21.98
C GLU A 293 -11.05 -10.51 -21.06
N GLU A 294 -10.81 -11.82 -21.03
CA GLU A 294 -11.47 -12.74 -20.09
C GLU A 294 -11.11 -12.38 -18.64
N TYR A 295 -9.85 -12.08 -18.36
CA TYR A 295 -9.43 -11.62 -17.04
C TYR A 295 -10.18 -10.35 -16.59
N LEU A 296 -10.35 -9.34 -17.46
CA LEU A 296 -11.09 -8.12 -17.16
C LEU A 296 -12.58 -8.38 -16.88
N GLN A 297 -13.21 -9.30 -17.63
CA GLN A 297 -14.59 -9.71 -17.35
C GLN A 297 -14.71 -10.43 -16.00
N GLY A 298 -13.70 -11.24 -15.66
CA GLY A 298 -13.57 -11.87 -14.35
C GLY A 298 -13.47 -10.83 -13.22
N LEU A 299 -12.65 -9.80 -13.39
CA LEU A 299 -12.52 -8.69 -12.45
C LEU A 299 -13.85 -7.98 -12.23
N ARG A 300 -14.55 -7.63 -13.30
CA ARG A 300 -15.88 -7.01 -13.22
C ARG A 300 -16.83 -7.86 -12.39
N SER A 301 -16.99 -9.13 -12.73
CA SER A 301 -17.88 -10.05 -12.00
C SER A 301 -17.44 -10.22 -10.53
N PHE A 302 -16.14 -10.29 -10.27
CA PHE A 302 -15.57 -10.40 -8.91
C PHE A 302 -15.88 -9.17 -8.05
N HIS A 303 -15.85 -7.98 -8.60
CA HIS A 303 -16.08 -6.74 -7.86
C HIS A 303 -17.57 -6.36 -7.77
N GLU A 304 -18.39 -6.79 -8.73
CA GLU A 304 -19.86 -6.62 -8.72
C GLU A 304 -20.59 -7.68 -7.88
N ARG A 305 -19.85 -8.65 -7.27
CA ARG A 305 -20.44 -9.70 -6.44
C ARG A 305 -21.26 -9.12 -5.28
N GLN A 306 -22.35 -9.79 -4.95
CA GLN A 306 -23.19 -9.46 -3.82
C GLN A 306 -22.78 -10.33 -2.62
N HIS A 307 -22.59 -9.69 -1.45
CA HIS A 307 -22.31 -10.42 -0.22
C HIS A 307 -23.63 -11.03 0.31
N THR A 308 -23.92 -12.25 -0.09
CA THR A 308 -25.10 -13.00 0.35
C THR A 308 -24.67 -14.24 1.14
N ASP A 309 -25.52 -14.69 2.07
CA ASP A 309 -25.31 -15.95 2.81
C ASP A 309 -25.59 -17.20 1.94
N HIS A 310 -25.76 -17.03 0.64
CA HIS A 310 -26.10 -18.06 -0.33
C HIS A 310 -25.10 -18.01 -1.52
N GLU A 311 -25.32 -18.87 -2.52
CA GLU A 311 -24.52 -18.84 -3.75
C GLU A 311 -24.44 -17.43 -4.33
N ASP A 312 -23.21 -16.95 -4.57
CA ASP A 312 -22.96 -15.66 -5.19
C ASP A 312 -22.73 -15.86 -6.70
N PRO A 313 -23.72 -15.48 -7.55
CA PRO A 313 -23.58 -15.65 -9.00
C PRO A 313 -22.39 -14.88 -9.57
N GLY A 314 -22.07 -13.70 -8.99
CA GLY A 314 -20.93 -12.89 -9.41
C GLY A 314 -19.60 -13.62 -9.18
N LEU A 315 -19.46 -14.28 -8.03
CA LEU A 315 -18.25 -15.04 -7.70
C LEU A 315 -18.09 -16.26 -8.62
N SER A 316 -19.18 -16.99 -8.91
CA SER A 316 -19.18 -18.12 -9.85
C SER A 316 -18.83 -17.68 -11.28
N GLN A 317 -19.37 -16.55 -11.75
CA GLN A 317 -19.04 -15.98 -13.06
C GLN A 317 -17.58 -15.53 -13.12
N ALA A 318 -17.10 -14.85 -12.08
CA ALA A 318 -15.70 -14.43 -11.98
C ALA A 318 -14.75 -15.63 -12.12
N ARG A 319 -15.02 -16.71 -11.37
CA ARG A 319 -14.23 -17.95 -11.46
C ARG A 319 -14.18 -18.49 -12.88
N GLN A 320 -15.33 -18.61 -13.58
CA GLN A 320 -15.38 -19.09 -14.96
C GLN A 320 -14.56 -18.24 -15.92
N HIS A 321 -14.59 -16.92 -15.78
CA HIS A 321 -13.78 -16.02 -16.60
C HIS A 321 -12.28 -16.21 -16.32
N PHE A 322 -11.87 -16.28 -15.05
CA PHE A 322 -10.48 -16.52 -14.70
C PHE A 322 -9.98 -17.91 -15.15
N GLU A 323 -10.83 -18.96 -15.07
CA GLU A 323 -10.51 -20.28 -15.62
C GLU A 323 -10.29 -20.24 -17.14
N ARG A 324 -11.11 -19.48 -17.89
CA ARG A 324 -10.90 -19.29 -19.32
C ARG A 324 -9.60 -18.51 -19.59
N ALA A 325 -9.33 -17.46 -18.81
CA ALA A 325 -8.11 -16.67 -18.93
C ALA A 325 -6.85 -17.55 -18.76
N VAL A 326 -6.78 -18.36 -17.70
CA VAL A 326 -5.64 -19.28 -17.47
C VAL A 326 -5.62 -20.44 -18.46
N GLY A 327 -6.77 -20.83 -19.04
CA GLY A 327 -6.85 -21.82 -20.12
C GLY A 327 -6.22 -21.31 -21.41
N MET A 328 -6.36 -20.02 -21.71
CA MET A 328 -5.76 -19.35 -22.87
C MET A 328 -4.30 -18.94 -22.63
N GLU A 329 -3.97 -18.52 -21.41
CA GLU A 329 -2.63 -18.11 -20.99
C GLU A 329 -2.28 -18.70 -19.61
N PRO A 330 -1.73 -19.92 -19.54
CA PRO A 330 -1.36 -20.57 -18.26
C PRO A 330 -0.29 -19.82 -17.44
N SER A 331 0.38 -18.83 -18.05
CA SER A 331 1.38 -17.96 -17.41
C SER A 331 0.77 -16.69 -16.80
N HIS A 332 -0.54 -16.48 -16.87
CA HIS A 332 -1.21 -15.31 -16.34
C HIS A 332 -1.29 -15.33 -14.80
N SER A 333 -0.29 -14.74 -14.14
CA SER A 333 -0.14 -14.79 -12.67
C SER A 333 -1.36 -14.23 -11.94
N ASP A 334 -1.89 -13.07 -12.37
CA ASP A 334 -3.00 -12.42 -11.68
C ASP A 334 -4.31 -13.22 -11.80
N ALA A 335 -4.57 -13.85 -12.95
CA ALA A 335 -5.73 -14.71 -13.12
C ALA A 335 -5.70 -15.92 -12.18
N HIS A 336 -4.51 -16.54 -11.99
CA HIS A 336 -4.34 -17.57 -10.96
C HIS A 336 -4.55 -17.01 -9.55
N ALA A 337 -4.02 -15.83 -9.22
CA ALA A 337 -4.22 -15.22 -7.92
C ALA A 337 -5.70 -14.98 -7.64
N TYR A 338 -6.46 -14.47 -8.61
CA TYR A 338 -7.90 -14.25 -8.47
C TYR A 338 -8.71 -15.56 -8.34
N LEU A 339 -8.29 -16.67 -8.95
CA LEU A 339 -8.89 -17.98 -8.68
C LEU A 339 -8.73 -18.36 -7.20
N GLY A 340 -7.55 -18.16 -6.63
CA GLY A 340 -7.33 -18.33 -5.19
C GLY A 340 -8.22 -17.42 -4.34
N LEU A 341 -8.41 -16.16 -4.76
CA LEU A 341 -9.30 -15.20 -4.08
C LEU A 341 -10.78 -15.59 -4.21
N CYS A 342 -11.22 -16.18 -5.33
CA CYS A 342 -12.58 -16.72 -5.44
C CYS A 342 -12.82 -17.81 -4.39
N SER A 343 -11.93 -18.79 -4.28
CA SER A 343 -12.00 -19.85 -3.26
C SER A 343 -11.94 -19.27 -1.84
N MET A 344 -11.10 -18.24 -1.61
CA MET A 344 -11.03 -17.55 -0.32
C MET A 344 -12.37 -16.90 0.06
N TRP A 345 -13.04 -16.23 -0.87
CA TRP A 345 -14.34 -15.63 -0.60
C TRP A 345 -15.44 -16.67 -0.38
N GLU A 346 -15.42 -17.80 -1.08
CA GLU A 346 -16.30 -18.95 -0.81
C GLU A 346 -16.13 -19.45 0.63
N LEU A 347 -14.91 -19.49 1.14
CA LEU A 347 -14.61 -19.86 2.52
C LEU A 347 -15.12 -18.80 3.52
N VAL A 348 -14.84 -17.52 3.26
CA VAL A 348 -15.26 -16.39 4.12
C VAL A 348 -16.79 -16.31 4.20
N GLN A 349 -17.49 -16.47 3.08
CA GLN A 349 -18.95 -16.46 3.01
C GLN A 349 -19.60 -17.77 3.49
N ARG A 350 -18.79 -18.81 3.79
CA ARG A 350 -19.24 -20.14 4.23
C ARG A 350 -20.19 -20.85 3.24
N ILE A 351 -20.01 -20.61 1.96
CA ILE A 351 -20.74 -21.27 0.88
C ILE A 351 -20.05 -22.55 0.39
N THR A 352 -18.80 -22.77 0.77
CA THR A 352 -18.06 -24.01 0.47
C THR A 352 -18.63 -25.20 1.22
N LYS A 353 -18.65 -26.37 0.55
CA LYS A 353 -19.08 -27.65 1.13
C LYS A 353 -17.94 -28.39 1.82
N ASP A 354 -16.69 -28.15 1.40
CA ASP A 354 -15.48 -28.75 1.94
C ASP A 354 -14.43 -27.65 2.17
N PRO A 355 -14.34 -27.12 3.41
CA PRO A 355 -13.39 -26.08 3.75
C PRO A 355 -11.91 -26.49 3.54
N GLU A 356 -11.53 -27.76 3.80
CA GLU A 356 -10.15 -28.21 3.63
C GLU A 356 -9.77 -28.28 2.15
N GLN A 357 -10.64 -28.81 1.30
CA GLN A 357 -10.43 -28.79 -0.14
C GLN A 357 -10.32 -27.35 -0.67
N THR A 358 -11.17 -26.44 -0.17
CA THR A 358 -11.11 -25.02 -0.56
C THR A 358 -9.80 -24.38 -0.15
N LEU A 359 -9.28 -24.69 1.03
CA LEU A 359 -7.95 -24.23 1.47
C LEU A 359 -6.83 -24.75 0.58
N ASP A 360 -6.92 -26.00 0.14
CA ASP A 360 -5.96 -26.59 -0.80
C ASP A 360 -6.03 -25.89 -2.18
N GLU A 361 -7.21 -25.54 -2.66
CA GLU A 361 -7.40 -24.77 -3.90
C GLU A 361 -6.79 -23.36 -3.79
N ILE A 362 -7.05 -22.63 -2.68
CA ILE A 362 -6.44 -21.31 -2.43
C ILE A 362 -4.92 -21.45 -2.49
N MET A 363 -4.37 -22.44 -1.83
CA MET A 363 -2.93 -22.68 -1.79
C MET A 363 -2.36 -23.02 -3.17
N ALA A 364 -3.03 -23.90 -3.92
CA ALA A 364 -2.58 -24.33 -5.25
C ALA A 364 -2.53 -23.14 -6.23
N HIS A 365 -3.59 -22.34 -6.28
CA HIS A 365 -3.65 -21.15 -7.14
C HIS A 365 -2.68 -20.06 -6.68
N GLY A 366 -2.59 -19.79 -5.37
CA GLY A 366 -1.65 -18.84 -4.81
C GLY A 366 -0.20 -19.19 -5.12
N ARG A 367 0.20 -20.45 -4.92
CA ARG A 367 1.55 -20.94 -5.24
C ARG A 367 1.85 -20.92 -6.74
N LYS A 368 0.86 -21.22 -7.58
CA LYS A 368 1.01 -21.11 -9.03
C LYS A 368 1.25 -19.66 -9.43
N ALA A 369 0.46 -18.73 -8.91
CA ALA A 369 0.63 -17.29 -9.17
C ALA A 369 1.99 -16.78 -8.67
N GLU A 370 2.42 -17.15 -7.44
CA GLU A 370 3.75 -16.83 -6.89
C GLU A 370 4.88 -17.38 -7.75
N SER A 371 4.76 -18.61 -8.26
CA SER A 371 5.78 -19.20 -9.14
C SER A 371 5.94 -18.47 -10.47
N LEU A 372 4.88 -17.83 -10.96
CA LEU A 372 4.86 -17.04 -12.18
C LEU A 372 5.35 -15.60 -11.95
N ASN A 373 5.02 -15.04 -10.80
CA ASN A 373 5.47 -13.72 -10.35
C ASN A 373 5.63 -13.70 -8.82
N GLN A 374 6.87 -13.78 -8.32
CA GLN A 374 7.19 -13.83 -6.89
C GLN A 374 6.82 -12.55 -6.12
N GLU A 375 6.64 -11.45 -6.82
CA GLU A 375 6.28 -10.14 -6.26
C GLU A 375 4.77 -9.86 -6.36
N ASN A 376 3.95 -10.81 -6.81
CA ASN A 376 2.51 -10.64 -6.94
C ASN A 376 1.83 -10.52 -5.57
N PRO A 377 1.33 -9.34 -5.16
CA PRO A 377 0.76 -9.14 -3.83
C PRO A 377 -0.55 -9.92 -3.61
N LEU A 378 -1.34 -10.15 -4.68
CA LEU A 378 -2.59 -10.92 -4.63
C LEU A 378 -2.31 -12.40 -4.34
N ALA A 379 -1.26 -12.96 -4.98
CA ALA A 379 -0.80 -14.32 -4.73
C ALA A 379 -0.35 -14.49 -3.28
N LEU A 380 0.51 -13.58 -2.80
CA LEU A 380 1.02 -13.61 -1.42
C LEU A 380 -0.10 -13.46 -0.40
N MET A 381 -1.08 -12.60 -0.67
CA MET A 381 -2.25 -12.40 0.18
C MET A 381 -3.14 -13.65 0.24
N SER A 382 -3.40 -14.32 -0.89
CA SER A 382 -4.20 -15.55 -0.90
C SER A 382 -3.50 -16.68 -0.14
N ILE A 383 -2.18 -16.80 -0.25
CA ILE A 383 -1.38 -17.75 0.53
C ILE A 383 -1.43 -17.40 2.02
N ALA A 384 -1.30 -16.10 2.38
CA ALA A 384 -1.43 -15.65 3.77
C ALA A 384 -2.80 -16.04 4.36
N ALA A 385 -3.88 -15.84 3.59
CA ALA A 385 -5.22 -16.23 4.01
C ALA A 385 -5.36 -17.74 4.25
N ALA A 386 -4.79 -18.58 3.38
CA ALA A 386 -4.82 -20.03 3.56
C ALA A 386 -4.10 -20.48 4.85
N TYR A 387 -2.91 -19.94 5.13
CA TYR A 387 -2.20 -20.22 6.38
C TYR A 387 -2.94 -19.68 7.60
N PHE A 388 -3.54 -18.49 7.50
CA PHE A 388 -4.35 -17.91 8.57
C PHE A 388 -5.52 -18.83 8.96
N PHE A 389 -6.29 -19.30 8.00
CA PHE A 389 -7.42 -20.22 8.29
C PHE A 389 -6.98 -21.60 8.78
N ARG A 390 -5.75 -22.03 8.49
CA ARG A 390 -5.13 -23.23 9.08
C ARG A 390 -4.57 -23.00 10.49
N GLY A 391 -4.59 -21.76 10.99
CA GLY A 391 -4.05 -21.39 12.30
C GLY A 391 -2.53 -21.29 12.36
N ASP A 392 -1.84 -21.28 11.21
CA ASP A 392 -0.41 -20.98 11.11
C ASP A 392 -0.20 -19.47 10.93
N HIS A 393 -0.45 -18.75 12.02
CA HIS A 393 -0.37 -17.28 12.03
C HIS A 393 1.05 -16.75 11.77
N PRO A 394 2.15 -17.36 12.23
CA PRO A 394 3.50 -16.90 11.90
C PRO A 394 3.78 -16.92 10.40
N THR A 395 3.40 -17.99 9.69
CA THR A 395 3.59 -18.07 8.24
C THR A 395 2.64 -17.12 7.50
N ALA A 396 1.39 -16.98 7.97
CA ALA A 396 0.45 -16.00 7.44
C ALA A 396 1.00 -14.57 7.56
N LEU A 397 1.63 -14.24 8.70
CA LEU A 397 2.26 -12.94 8.95
C LEU A 397 3.38 -12.64 7.94
N ASP A 398 4.29 -13.60 7.69
CA ASP A 398 5.38 -13.43 6.72
C ASP A 398 4.83 -13.11 5.31
N TYR A 399 3.86 -13.90 4.85
CA TYR A 399 3.25 -13.68 3.53
C TYR A 399 2.50 -12.35 3.43
N ALA A 400 1.77 -11.96 4.48
CA ALA A 400 1.07 -10.68 4.51
C ALA A 400 2.04 -9.48 4.52
N GLN A 401 3.16 -9.56 5.26
CA GLN A 401 4.22 -8.55 5.26
C GLN A 401 4.85 -8.40 3.87
N ARG A 402 5.12 -9.52 3.20
CA ARG A 402 5.62 -9.51 1.81
C ARG A 402 4.61 -8.88 0.86
N ALA A 403 3.32 -9.17 0.99
CA ALA A 403 2.27 -8.56 0.16
C ALA A 403 2.24 -7.04 0.33
N VAL A 404 2.28 -6.52 1.57
CA VAL A 404 2.38 -5.08 1.86
C VAL A 404 3.67 -4.48 1.32
N LYS A 405 4.80 -5.19 1.44
CA LYS A 405 6.09 -4.72 0.91
C LYS A 405 6.06 -4.53 -0.60
N PHE A 406 5.40 -5.42 -1.35
CA PHE A 406 5.32 -5.32 -2.81
C PHE A 406 4.25 -4.35 -3.29
N ASN A 407 3.13 -4.20 -2.58
CA ASN A 407 2.15 -3.17 -2.86
C ASN A 407 1.66 -2.47 -1.57
N PRO A 408 2.30 -1.36 -1.16
CA PRO A 408 1.97 -0.65 0.07
C PRO A 408 0.68 0.18 -0.03
N SER A 409 0.03 0.25 -1.17
CA SER A 409 -1.26 0.93 -1.37
C SER A 409 -2.45 -0.04 -1.49
N TYR A 410 -2.22 -1.36 -1.41
CA TYR A 410 -3.30 -2.33 -1.50
C TYR A 410 -3.93 -2.60 -0.12
N ALA A 411 -5.07 -1.97 0.14
CA ALA A 411 -5.76 -2.00 1.44
C ALA A 411 -5.99 -3.40 2.02
N PHE A 412 -6.33 -4.38 1.16
CA PHE A 412 -6.57 -5.76 1.59
C PHE A 412 -5.31 -6.49 2.08
N SER A 413 -4.11 -6.10 1.63
CA SER A 413 -2.87 -6.63 2.21
C SER A 413 -2.72 -6.22 3.67
N PHE A 414 -3.08 -4.98 4.01
CA PHE A 414 -3.09 -4.50 5.40
C PHE A 414 -4.18 -5.16 6.26
N PHE A 415 -5.32 -5.48 5.67
CA PHE A 415 -6.38 -6.25 6.33
C PHE A 415 -5.86 -7.64 6.76
N TRP A 416 -5.22 -8.40 5.86
CA TRP A 416 -4.68 -9.72 6.18
C TRP A 416 -3.47 -9.65 7.10
N LEU A 417 -2.63 -8.62 6.96
CA LEU A 417 -1.53 -8.35 7.89
C LEU A 417 -2.06 -8.12 9.31
N SER A 418 -3.07 -7.27 9.45
CA SER A 418 -3.72 -7.02 10.73
C SER A 418 -4.30 -8.28 11.34
N LEU A 419 -5.06 -9.08 10.57
CA LEU A 419 -5.61 -10.34 11.06
C LEU A 419 -4.51 -11.28 11.59
N ALA A 420 -3.42 -11.47 10.85
CA ALA A 420 -2.32 -12.32 11.28
C ALA A 420 -1.67 -11.82 12.58
N GLN A 421 -1.45 -10.50 12.72
CA GLN A 421 -0.92 -9.86 13.93
C GLN A 421 -1.85 -10.05 15.12
N LEU A 422 -3.14 -9.74 14.96
CA LEU A 422 -4.13 -9.82 16.03
C LEU A 422 -4.32 -11.25 16.54
N HIS A 423 -4.37 -12.22 15.64
CA HIS A 423 -4.51 -13.64 16.02
C HIS A 423 -3.23 -14.22 16.61
N SER A 424 -2.08 -13.60 16.36
CA SER A 424 -0.80 -13.87 17.05
C SER A 424 -0.67 -13.17 18.41
N GLY A 425 -1.60 -12.25 18.75
CA GLY A 425 -1.58 -11.50 20.03
C GLY A 425 -0.88 -10.15 19.96
N ASP A 426 -0.44 -9.69 18.77
CA ASP A 426 0.14 -8.35 18.59
C ASP A 426 -0.96 -7.34 18.24
N PHE A 427 -1.71 -6.94 19.28
CA PHE A 427 -2.91 -6.13 19.11
C PHE A 427 -2.62 -4.68 18.70
N GLN A 428 -1.47 -4.13 19.11
CA GLN A 428 -1.10 -2.77 18.76
C GLN A 428 -0.73 -2.66 17.28
N GLN A 429 0.19 -3.51 16.78
CA GLN A 429 0.57 -3.51 15.36
C GLN A 429 -0.62 -3.88 14.47
N GLY A 430 -1.49 -4.77 14.95
CA GLY A 430 -2.74 -5.12 14.27
C GLY A 430 -3.66 -3.91 14.10
N GLU A 431 -3.77 -3.05 15.12
CA GLU A 431 -4.54 -1.80 15.03
C GLU A 431 -3.93 -0.84 14.00
N GLU A 432 -2.62 -0.61 14.07
CA GLU A 432 -1.90 0.25 13.11
C GLU A 432 -2.11 -0.23 11.66
N SER A 433 -2.02 -1.54 11.44
CA SER A 433 -2.22 -2.14 10.12
C SER A 433 -3.66 -1.95 9.61
N ILE A 434 -4.68 -2.21 10.44
CA ILE A 434 -6.07 -2.09 9.97
C ILE A 434 -6.47 -0.63 9.73
N LEU A 435 -5.98 0.31 10.54
CA LEU A 435 -6.21 1.73 10.35
C LEU A 435 -5.58 2.21 9.02
N LYS A 436 -4.39 1.68 8.67
CA LYS A 436 -3.77 1.97 7.37
C LYS A 436 -4.60 1.40 6.21
N GLY A 437 -5.15 0.20 6.34
CA GLY A 437 -6.07 -0.37 5.37
C GLY A 437 -7.34 0.50 5.18
N ILE A 438 -7.92 1.00 6.27
CA ILE A 438 -9.07 1.91 6.24
C ILE A 438 -8.71 3.25 5.56
N GLU A 439 -7.54 3.81 5.86
CA GLU A 439 -7.07 5.04 5.21
C GLU A 439 -6.93 4.87 3.68
N LEU A 440 -6.43 3.72 3.21
CA LEU A 440 -6.27 3.42 1.79
C LEU A 440 -7.57 3.08 1.08
N SER A 441 -8.61 2.65 1.80
CA SER A 441 -9.92 2.28 1.23
C SER A 441 -11.09 2.75 2.12
N PRO A 442 -11.29 4.06 2.31
CA PRO A 442 -12.25 4.60 3.28
C PRO A 442 -13.71 4.33 2.92
N ALA A 443 -14.04 4.16 1.65
CA ALA A 443 -15.37 3.83 1.13
C ALA A 443 -15.48 2.38 0.63
N ASP A 444 -14.67 1.45 1.17
CA ASP A 444 -14.69 0.04 0.75
C ASP A 444 -16.06 -0.60 0.99
N PRO A 445 -16.64 -1.29 0.00
CA PRO A 445 -17.87 -2.07 0.19
C PRO A 445 -17.76 -3.12 1.32
N ASN A 446 -16.56 -3.58 1.61
CA ASN A 446 -16.26 -4.54 2.69
C ASN A 446 -15.85 -3.86 4.01
N MET A 447 -16.16 -2.58 4.20
CA MET A 447 -15.78 -1.82 5.40
C MET A 447 -16.29 -2.47 6.70
N ASN A 448 -17.37 -3.25 6.65
CA ASN A 448 -17.81 -4.07 7.77
C ASN A 448 -16.73 -5.05 8.27
N HIS A 449 -15.96 -5.67 7.38
CA HIS A 449 -14.84 -6.55 7.76
C HIS A 449 -13.68 -5.75 8.38
N PHE A 450 -13.34 -4.58 7.81
CA PHE A 450 -12.31 -3.70 8.39
C PHE A 450 -12.71 -3.23 9.79
N ASN A 451 -13.95 -2.79 9.99
CA ASN A 451 -14.45 -2.37 11.30
C ASN A 451 -14.49 -3.54 12.31
N ALA A 452 -14.84 -4.77 11.87
CA ALA A 452 -14.77 -5.96 12.72
C ALA A 452 -13.34 -6.32 13.11
N THR A 453 -12.38 -6.16 12.20
CA THR A 453 -10.95 -6.37 12.50
C THR A 453 -10.43 -5.30 13.45
N HIS A 454 -10.83 -4.03 13.30
CA HIS A 454 -10.52 -2.97 14.26
C HIS A 454 -11.11 -3.26 15.65
N TYR A 455 -12.32 -3.82 15.71
CA TYR A 455 -12.89 -4.31 16.97
C TYR A 455 -11.97 -5.34 17.65
N PHE A 456 -11.40 -6.30 16.92
CA PHE A 456 -10.49 -7.28 17.49
C PHE A 456 -9.23 -6.65 18.10
N ALA A 457 -8.67 -5.64 17.45
CA ALA A 457 -7.52 -4.91 17.96
C ALA A 457 -7.84 -4.22 19.30
N LEU A 458 -8.97 -3.54 19.36
CA LEU A 458 -9.42 -2.80 20.53
C LEU A 458 -9.81 -3.74 21.68
N LEU A 459 -10.48 -4.86 21.38
CA LEU A 459 -10.83 -5.90 22.35
C LEU A 459 -9.58 -6.48 23.00
N GLY A 460 -8.57 -6.86 22.18
CA GLY A 460 -7.32 -7.43 22.67
C GLY A 460 -6.50 -6.48 23.55
N GLN A 461 -6.65 -5.16 23.33
CA GLN A 461 -6.04 -4.10 24.16
C GLN A 461 -6.88 -3.75 25.42
N GLY A 462 -8.06 -4.35 25.62
CA GLY A 462 -8.97 -4.01 26.72
C GLY A 462 -9.69 -2.66 26.56
N ARG A 463 -9.67 -2.06 25.36
CA ARG A 463 -10.34 -0.77 25.03
C ARG A 463 -11.80 -1.01 24.64
N TYR A 464 -12.58 -1.51 25.60
CA TYR A 464 -13.93 -2.05 25.36
C TYR A 464 -14.95 -1.02 24.86
N ASP A 465 -14.92 0.23 25.33
CA ASP A 465 -15.82 1.28 24.84
C ASP A 465 -15.61 1.57 23.35
N GLU A 466 -14.36 1.66 22.93
CA GLU A 466 -14.00 1.89 21.53
C GLU A 466 -14.30 0.64 20.67
N ALA A 467 -14.06 -0.55 21.22
CA ALA A 467 -14.42 -1.82 20.56
C ALA A 467 -15.93 -1.91 20.31
N LEU A 468 -16.78 -1.45 21.24
CA LEU A 468 -18.22 -1.39 21.04
C LEU A 468 -18.60 -0.46 19.89
N VAL A 469 -17.95 0.70 19.77
CA VAL A 469 -18.18 1.62 18.66
C VAL A 469 -17.80 0.98 17.31
N ALA A 470 -16.67 0.27 17.27
CA ALA A 470 -16.19 -0.38 16.05
C ALA A 470 -17.13 -1.51 15.60
N ILE A 471 -17.57 -2.39 16.51
CA ILE A 471 -18.48 -3.48 16.16
C ILE A 471 -19.89 -2.97 15.81
N ASP A 472 -20.36 -1.90 16.43
CA ASP A 472 -21.63 -1.27 16.09
C ASP A 472 -21.57 -0.61 14.69
N LYS A 473 -20.41 -0.09 14.24
CA LYS A 473 -20.21 0.36 12.85
C LYS A 473 -20.29 -0.80 11.87
N ALA A 474 -19.64 -1.93 12.18
CA ALA A 474 -19.68 -3.12 11.34
C ALA A 474 -21.10 -3.67 11.17
N LEU A 475 -21.86 -3.76 12.26
CA LEU A 475 -23.25 -4.25 12.28
C LEU A 475 -24.25 -3.34 11.52
N ARG A 476 -23.97 -2.04 11.39
CA ARG A 476 -24.80 -1.14 10.58
C ARG A 476 -24.66 -1.42 9.09
N GLN A 477 -23.50 -1.86 8.66
CA GLN A 477 -23.20 -2.13 7.26
C GLN A 477 -23.64 -3.56 6.84
N HIS A 478 -23.52 -4.51 7.76
CA HIS A 478 -23.92 -5.90 7.47
C HIS A 478 -24.42 -6.62 8.75
N LYS A 479 -25.58 -7.27 8.65
CA LYS A 479 -26.19 -7.98 9.77
C LYS A 479 -25.64 -9.40 9.93
N ALA A 480 -24.33 -9.60 9.88
CA ALA A 480 -23.70 -10.91 10.04
C ALA A 480 -23.93 -11.47 11.46
N GLY A 481 -24.45 -12.68 11.55
CA GLY A 481 -24.78 -13.30 12.83
C GLY A 481 -23.58 -13.45 13.78
N LEU A 482 -22.36 -13.65 13.25
CA LEU A 482 -21.14 -13.76 14.04
C LEU A 482 -20.82 -12.45 14.79
N MET A 483 -21.06 -11.29 14.16
CA MET A 483 -20.81 -9.97 14.76
C MET A 483 -21.71 -9.69 15.98
N LEU A 484 -22.87 -10.34 16.08
CA LEU A 484 -23.72 -10.26 17.29
C LEU A 484 -23.03 -10.89 18.50
N GLY A 485 -22.30 -12.00 18.30
CA GLY A 485 -21.48 -12.61 19.36
C GLY A 485 -20.37 -11.69 19.83
N PHE A 486 -19.67 -11.03 18.89
CA PHE A 486 -18.63 -10.05 19.24
C PHE A 486 -19.18 -8.85 20.01
N ARG A 487 -20.37 -8.37 19.62
CA ARG A 487 -21.07 -7.32 20.35
C ARG A 487 -21.48 -7.77 21.76
N ALA A 488 -21.99 -9.00 21.90
CA ALA A 488 -22.34 -9.55 23.20
C ALA A 488 -21.10 -9.66 24.12
N ALA A 489 -19.96 -10.12 23.57
CA ALA A 489 -18.72 -10.25 24.32
C ALA A 489 -18.23 -8.91 24.86
N VAL A 490 -18.17 -7.86 24.04
CA VAL A 490 -17.70 -6.55 24.50
C VAL A 490 -18.67 -5.91 25.50
N LEU A 491 -19.98 -6.07 25.32
CA LEU A 491 -20.98 -5.62 26.30
C LEU A 491 -20.86 -6.38 27.62
N GLY A 492 -20.49 -7.66 27.59
CA GLY A 492 -20.16 -8.44 28.78
C GLY A 492 -18.96 -7.90 29.53
N HIS A 493 -17.89 -7.55 28.82
CA HIS A 493 -16.73 -6.90 29.42
C HIS A 493 -17.05 -5.52 30.01
N LEU A 494 -17.96 -4.76 29.41
CA LEU A 494 -18.45 -3.46 29.91
C LEU A 494 -19.50 -3.57 31.04
N GLU A 495 -19.83 -4.80 31.46
CA GLU A 495 -20.84 -5.08 32.49
C GLU A 495 -22.24 -4.50 32.17
N ARG A 496 -22.55 -4.30 30.86
CA ARG A 496 -23.84 -3.82 30.36
C ARG A 496 -24.84 -4.97 30.24
N GLY A 497 -25.15 -5.63 31.36
CA GLY A 497 -25.87 -6.90 31.46
C GLY A 497 -27.14 -7.03 30.59
N PRO A 498 -28.14 -6.13 30.64
CA PRO A 498 -29.37 -6.25 29.84
C PRO A 498 -29.12 -6.22 28.31
N GLU A 499 -28.20 -5.36 27.88
CA GLU A 499 -27.85 -5.23 26.46
C GLU A 499 -26.99 -6.41 26.00
N ALA A 500 -26.02 -6.84 26.83
CA ALA A 500 -25.18 -8.00 26.60
C ALA A 500 -26.05 -9.27 26.43
N LYS A 501 -27.01 -9.49 27.35
CA LYS A 501 -27.94 -10.62 27.30
C LYS A 501 -28.78 -10.61 26.03
N THR A 502 -29.30 -9.45 25.65
CA THR A 502 -30.10 -9.31 24.42
C THR A 502 -29.28 -9.66 23.16
N ALA A 503 -28.02 -9.20 23.09
CA ALA A 503 -27.15 -9.51 21.96
C ALA A 503 -26.76 -11.00 21.95
N LEU A 504 -26.47 -11.57 23.11
CA LEU A 504 -26.14 -12.98 23.28
C LEU A 504 -27.30 -13.90 22.86
N ASP A 505 -28.52 -13.63 23.33
CA ASP A 505 -29.68 -14.45 23.00
C ASP A 505 -29.94 -14.47 21.49
N ARG A 506 -29.74 -13.34 20.80
CA ARG A 506 -29.84 -13.26 19.34
C ARG A 506 -28.73 -14.05 18.66
N TYR A 507 -27.50 -14.01 19.18
CA TYR A 507 -26.38 -14.77 18.66
C TYR A 507 -26.60 -16.28 18.81
N LEU A 508 -26.99 -16.73 20.01
CA LEU A 508 -27.23 -18.15 20.30
C LEU A 508 -28.41 -18.72 19.50
N ALA A 509 -29.46 -17.91 19.24
CA ALA A 509 -30.56 -18.30 18.36
C ALA A 509 -30.08 -18.65 16.92
N LEU A 510 -29.02 -18.01 16.44
CA LEU A 510 -28.38 -18.32 15.15
C LEU A 510 -27.36 -19.46 15.24
N ARG A 511 -27.03 -19.91 16.46
CA ARG A 511 -25.98 -20.91 16.74
C ARG A 511 -26.43 -21.92 17.79
N PRO A 512 -27.51 -22.69 17.54
CA PRO A 512 -28.12 -23.59 18.55
C PRO A 512 -27.15 -24.71 19.01
N ASN A 513 -26.11 -25.00 18.23
CA ASN A 513 -25.11 -26.03 18.55
C ASN A 513 -23.92 -25.49 19.36
N LEU A 514 -23.89 -24.19 19.68
CA LEU A 514 -22.82 -23.58 20.47
C LEU A 514 -23.14 -23.77 21.96
N LYS A 515 -22.55 -24.79 22.60
CA LYS A 515 -22.84 -25.15 24.00
C LYS A 515 -21.61 -25.05 24.91
N THR A 516 -20.43 -25.32 24.39
CA THR A 516 -19.18 -25.32 25.17
C THR A 516 -18.19 -24.29 24.65
N ARG A 517 -17.19 -23.95 25.48
CA ARG A 517 -16.06 -23.11 25.07
C ARG A 517 -15.29 -23.74 23.92
N ASP A 518 -15.18 -25.08 23.91
CA ASP A 518 -14.53 -25.82 22.84
C ASP A 518 -15.32 -25.76 21.53
N ASP A 519 -16.65 -25.74 21.58
CA ASP A 519 -17.46 -25.48 20.39
C ASP A 519 -17.13 -24.12 19.80
N TYR A 520 -16.96 -23.08 20.66
CA TYR A 520 -16.58 -21.76 20.17
C TYR A 520 -15.19 -21.78 19.52
N ARG A 521 -14.18 -22.41 20.16
CA ARG A 521 -12.84 -22.52 19.60
C ARG A 521 -12.79 -23.23 18.27
N ARG A 522 -13.66 -24.24 18.05
CA ARG A 522 -13.77 -24.95 16.76
C ARG A 522 -14.37 -24.13 15.63
N ILE A 523 -15.30 -23.23 15.94
CA ILE A 523 -15.92 -22.36 14.92
C ILE A 523 -15.17 -21.06 14.68
N PHE A 524 -14.26 -20.72 15.56
CA PHE A 524 -13.35 -19.58 15.43
C PHE A 524 -12.06 -19.97 14.70
N VAL A 525 -11.18 -19.02 14.43
CA VAL A 525 -9.90 -19.31 13.78
C VAL A 525 -9.01 -20.12 14.74
N PRO A 526 -8.43 -21.25 14.33
CA PRO A 526 -7.56 -22.04 15.17
C PRO A 526 -6.36 -21.25 15.71
N ASN A 527 -5.91 -21.58 16.91
CA ASN A 527 -4.74 -20.98 17.58
C ASN A 527 -4.83 -19.45 17.77
N SER A 528 -6.02 -18.88 17.76
CA SER A 528 -6.21 -17.43 17.88
C SER A 528 -6.05 -16.94 19.31
N ALA A 529 -5.23 -15.93 19.52
CA ALA A 529 -5.11 -15.20 20.79
C ALA A 529 -6.40 -14.45 21.20
N LEU A 530 -7.35 -14.26 20.26
CA LEU A 530 -8.62 -13.59 20.50
C LEU A 530 -9.72 -14.51 21.04
N ALA A 531 -9.57 -15.83 20.96
CA ALA A 531 -10.62 -16.75 21.34
C ALA A 531 -11.02 -16.61 22.82
N ASP A 532 -10.04 -16.62 23.73
CA ASP A 532 -10.29 -16.54 25.16
C ASP A 532 -10.88 -15.18 25.61
N PRO A 533 -10.39 -14.01 25.19
CA PRO A 533 -11.05 -12.72 25.48
C PRO A 533 -12.51 -12.66 25.02
N ILE A 534 -12.83 -13.22 23.85
CA ILE A 534 -14.22 -13.23 23.36
C ILE A 534 -15.07 -14.18 24.22
N ILE A 535 -14.59 -15.39 24.49
CA ILE A 535 -15.28 -16.37 25.36
C ILE A 535 -15.55 -15.78 26.73
N GLU A 536 -14.55 -15.14 27.36
CA GLU A 536 -14.71 -14.48 28.65
C GLU A 536 -15.81 -13.41 28.62
N GLY A 537 -15.83 -12.58 27.58
CA GLY A 537 -16.86 -11.59 27.38
C GLY A 537 -18.24 -12.19 27.20
N LEU A 538 -18.40 -13.30 26.46
CA LEU A 538 -19.66 -14.01 26.29
C LEU A 538 -20.15 -14.62 27.62
N VAL A 539 -19.27 -15.17 28.45
CA VAL A 539 -19.59 -15.68 29.79
C VAL A 539 -20.08 -14.54 30.68
N LYS A 540 -19.39 -13.38 30.67
CA LYS A 540 -19.84 -12.17 31.39
C LYS A 540 -21.20 -11.66 30.87
N ALA A 541 -21.52 -11.88 29.58
CA ALA A 541 -22.81 -11.57 29.01
C ALA A 541 -23.95 -12.54 29.43
N GLY A 542 -23.61 -13.61 30.16
CA GLY A 542 -24.54 -14.61 30.65
C GLY A 542 -24.63 -15.87 29.77
N TRP A 543 -23.58 -16.17 28.99
CA TRP A 543 -23.48 -17.44 28.29
C TRP A 543 -23.16 -18.54 29.31
N GLU A 544 -24.13 -19.42 29.54
CA GLU A 544 -23.96 -20.62 30.36
C GLU A 544 -23.33 -21.72 29.49
N THR A 545 -22.17 -22.22 29.89
CA THR A 545 -21.46 -23.30 29.22
C THR A 545 -21.62 -24.60 29.99
N ASP A 546 -21.73 -25.74 29.28
CA ASP A 546 -21.90 -27.08 29.87
C ASP A 546 -20.59 -27.61 30.54
N GLU A 547 -19.69 -26.74 30.98
CA GLU A 547 -18.45 -27.07 31.71
C GLU A 547 -18.57 -26.81 33.19
#